data_5ddb654abadd29fd348231a35ec0b8c2
#
_entry.id   5ddb654abadd29fd348231a35ec0b8c2
#
_cell.length_a   1.000
_cell.length_b   1.000
_cell.length_c   1.000
_cell.angle_alpha   90.00
_cell.angle_beta   90.00
_cell.angle_gamma   90.00
#
_symmetry.space_group_name_H-M   'P 1'
#
loop_
_entity.id
_entity.type
_entity.pdbx_description
1 polymer ?
#
loop_
_entity_poly.entity_id
_entity_poly.type
_entity_poly.pdbx_seq_one_letter_code
_entity_poly.pdbx_strand_id
1 'polypeptide(L)'
;AGAGRLNNDGERALRFALAILDAQKPIDALLRSETLVQLGDWHLIAGNGSRAFGHYADAWKALDALPEQRKWLQSPRLLFYRAPATAASRLRPTDPTEYVAREVRFRVHVGRDGKVIEPAVESSDAPDATQKSAAFALRRARYAPRLENGEPAETEGVPFRETLLVRIPKENPAPPAPEAPHPAR
;
A
#
# COMPACT_ATOMS: atom_id res chain seq x y z
N ALA A 1 1.40 -3.64 19.34
CA ALA A 1 0.29 -4.36 18.76
C ALA A 1 0.79 -5.19 17.56
N GLY A 2 0.90 -6.50 17.72
CA GLY A 2 1.18 -7.60 16.86
C GLY A 2 1.46 -7.35 15.37
N ALA A 3 2.72 -7.13 15.00
CA ALA A 3 3.19 -7.70 13.75
C ALA A 3 3.13 -9.21 13.97
N GLY A 4 2.17 -9.88 13.31
CA GLY A 4 2.14 -11.34 13.30
C GLY A 4 3.55 -11.81 12.91
N ARG A 5 4.10 -12.78 13.65
CA ARG A 5 5.38 -13.37 13.31
C ARG A 5 5.32 -13.79 11.84
N LEU A 6 6.04 -13.07 10.99
CA LEU A 6 6.26 -13.51 9.63
C LEU A 6 6.91 -14.89 9.75
N ASN A 7 6.31 -15.88 9.11
CA ASN A 7 6.86 -17.21 9.10
C ASN A 7 8.23 -17.17 8.42
N ASN A 8 9.30 -17.58 9.10
CA ASN A 8 10.66 -17.58 8.59
C ASN A 8 10.86 -18.49 7.35
N ASP A 9 9.85 -19.26 6.96
CA ASP A 9 9.93 -20.15 5.81
C ASP A 9 10.12 -19.38 4.49
N GLY A 10 9.49 -18.21 4.36
CA GLY A 10 9.67 -17.36 3.18
C GLY A 10 11.11 -16.84 3.04
N GLU A 11 11.69 -16.33 4.13
CA GLU A 11 13.09 -15.90 4.13
C GLU A 11 14.03 -17.06 3.79
N ARG A 12 13.80 -18.23 4.40
CA ARG A 12 14.62 -19.42 4.16
C ARG A 12 14.55 -19.89 2.70
N ALA A 13 13.34 -19.88 2.11
CA ALA A 13 13.16 -20.22 0.70
C ALA A 13 13.88 -19.25 -0.23
N LEU A 14 13.79 -17.94 0.03
CA LEU A 14 14.50 -16.93 -0.76
C LEU A 14 16.02 -17.03 -0.63
N ARG A 15 16.55 -17.32 0.57
CA ARG A 15 17.98 -17.55 0.79
C ARG A 15 18.46 -18.80 0.05
N PHE A 16 17.67 -19.86 0.04
CA PHE A 16 17.97 -21.08 -0.70
C PHE A 16 17.98 -20.83 -2.22
N ALA A 17 16.98 -20.10 -2.74
CA ALA A 17 16.95 -19.71 -4.15
C ALA A 17 18.17 -18.88 -4.52
N LEU A 18 18.57 -17.91 -3.69
CA LEU A 18 19.76 -17.10 -3.92
C LEU A 18 21.02 -17.94 -3.96
N ALA A 19 21.17 -18.91 -3.06
CA ALA A 19 22.32 -19.83 -3.06
C ALA A 19 22.41 -20.68 -4.33
N ILE A 20 21.26 -21.12 -4.88
CA ILE A 20 21.22 -21.83 -6.16
C ILE A 20 21.67 -20.90 -7.30
N LEU A 21 21.16 -19.67 -7.33
CA LEU A 21 21.52 -18.70 -8.37
C LEU A 21 23.01 -18.33 -8.34
N ASP A 22 23.58 -18.16 -7.14
CA ASP A 22 25.00 -17.85 -6.95
C ASP A 22 25.93 -19.03 -7.41
N ALA A 23 25.40 -20.24 -7.39
CA ALA A 23 26.14 -21.44 -7.88
C ALA A 23 26.07 -21.62 -9.40
N GLN A 24 25.17 -20.95 -10.11
CA GLN A 24 25.02 -21.07 -11.56
C GLN A 24 26.11 -20.29 -12.30
N LYS A 25 26.48 -20.79 -13.48
CA LYS A 25 27.43 -20.12 -14.39
C LYS A 25 26.93 -20.23 -15.83
N PRO A 26 26.66 -19.15 -16.53
CA PRO A 26 26.71 -17.74 -16.05
C PRO A 26 25.63 -17.45 -15.01
N ILE A 27 25.90 -16.47 -14.14
CA ILE A 27 24.91 -16.00 -13.16
C ILE A 27 23.82 -15.21 -13.88
N ASP A 28 22.56 -15.56 -13.63
CA ASP A 28 21.42 -14.74 -14.05
C ASP A 28 21.31 -13.50 -13.13
N ALA A 29 21.87 -12.40 -13.58
CA ALA A 29 21.93 -11.15 -12.82
C ALA A 29 20.55 -10.57 -12.54
N LEU A 30 19.57 -10.73 -13.44
CA LEU A 30 18.21 -10.22 -13.26
C LEU A 30 17.49 -11.03 -12.18
N LEU A 31 17.43 -12.34 -12.31
CA LEU A 31 16.75 -13.21 -11.34
C LEU A 31 17.41 -13.15 -9.96
N ARG A 32 18.75 -13.01 -9.92
CA ARG A 32 19.48 -12.75 -8.68
C ARG A 32 19.07 -11.45 -8.03
N SER A 33 18.99 -10.36 -8.80
CA SER A 33 18.55 -9.05 -8.31
C SER A 33 17.11 -9.11 -7.78
N GLU A 34 16.18 -9.72 -8.50
CA GLU A 34 14.80 -9.90 -8.06
C GLU A 34 14.71 -10.67 -6.74
N THR A 35 15.49 -11.75 -6.58
CA THR A 35 15.53 -12.53 -5.33
C THR A 35 16.07 -11.71 -4.17
N LEU A 36 17.12 -10.91 -4.40
CA LEU A 36 17.66 -9.98 -3.40
C LEU A 36 16.63 -8.90 -3.00
N VAL A 37 15.90 -8.37 -3.97
CA VAL A 37 14.83 -7.40 -3.67
C VAL A 37 13.73 -8.05 -2.83
N GLN A 38 13.30 -9.26 -3.13
CA GLN A 38 12.30 -9.97 -2.33
C GLN A 38 12.78 -10.20 -0.88
N LEU A 39 14.07 -10.51 -0.68
CA LEU A 39 14.66 -10.57 0.67
C LEU A 39 14.64 -9.20 1.36
N GLY A 40 14.96 -8.14 0.62
CA GLY A 40 14.85 -6.77 1.12
C GLY A 40 13.42 -6.41 1.53
N ASP A 41 12.45 -6.68 0.67
CA ASP A 41 11.03 -6.46 0.91
C ASP A 41 10.56 -7.22 2.17
N TRP A 42 10.94 -8.49 2.30
CA TRP A 42 10.62 -9.31 3.45
C TRP A 42 11.17 -8.70 4.75
N HIS A 43 12.45 -8.32 4.77
CA HIS A 43 13.09 -7.69 5.93
C HIS A 43 12.48 -6.33 6.26
N LEU A 44 12.09 -5.54 5.25
CA LEU A 44 11.48 -4.24 5.47
C LEU A 44 10.10 -4.37 6.13
N ILE A 45 9.28 -5.31 5.68
CA ILE A 45 7.98 -5.63 6.29
C ILE A 45 8.17 -6.15 7.72
N ALA A 46 9.22 -6.95 7.97
CA ALA A 46 9.58 -7.45 9.29
C ALA A 46 10.14 -6.38 10.25
N GLY A 47 10.38 -5.15 9.76
CA GLY A 47 10.94 -4.05 10.54
C GLY A 47 12.48 -4.05 10.63
N ASN A 48 13.16 -4.89 9.85
CA ASN A 48 14.62 -5.01 9.82
C ASN A 48 15.24 -4.14 8.70
N GLY A 49 15.05 -2.82 8.78
CA GLY A 49 15.44 -1.88 7.72
C GLY A 49 16.92 -2.00 7.30
N SER A 50 17.84 -2.14 8.25
CA SER A 50 19.27 -2.27 7.93
C SER A 50 19.57 -3.48 7.02
N ARG A 51 18.96 -4.64 7.30
CA ARG A 51 19.12 -5.82 6.44
C ARG A 51 18.46 -5.63 5.09
N ALA A 52 17.27 -5.01 5.09
CA ALA A 52 16.55 -4.72 3.86
C ALA A 52 17.40 -3.88 2.91
N PHE A 53 18.02 -2.81 3.42
CA PHE A 53 18.84 -1.90 2.62
C PHE A 53 20.11 -2.57 2.09
N GLY A 54 20.73 -3.47 2.87
CA GLY A 54 21.84 -4.29 2.38
C GLY A 54 21.43 -5.11 1.15
N HIS A 55 20.30 -5.81 1.22
CA HIS A 55 19.80 -6.60 0.09
C HIS A 55 19.44 -5.73 -1.13
N TYR A 56 18.85 -4.54 -0.93
CA TYR A 56 18.58 -3.61 -2.03
C TYR A 56 19.86 -3.09 -2.68
N ALA A 57 20.89 -2.77 -1.89
CA ALA A 57 22.19 -2.36 -2.42
C ALA A 57 22.86 -3.48 -3.24
N ASP A 58 22.78 -4.72 -2.76
CA ASP A 58 23.30 -5.88 -3.50
C ASP A 58 22.50 -6.15 -4.77
N ALA A 59 21.17 -5.97 -4.75
CA ALA A 59 20.34 -6.06 -5.94
C ALA A 59 20.70 -4.99 -6.98
N TRP A 60 20.94 -3.75 -6.54
CA TRP A 60 21.40 -2.69 -7.40
C TRP A 60 22.72 -3.00 -8.09
N LYS A 61 23.69 -3.49 -7.33
CA LYS A 61 25.01 -3.91 -7.83
C LYS A 61 24.91 -5.08 -8.82
N ALA A 62 24.03 -6.05 -8.56
CA ALA A 62 23.83 -7.19 -9.45
C ALA A 62 23.42 -6.77 -10.88
N LEU A 63 22.80 -5.58 -11.02
CA LEU A 63 22.37 -5.01 -12.30
C LEU A 63 23.35 -3.96 -12.86
N ASP A 64 24.61 -3.91 -12.42
CA ASP A 64 25.58 -2.91 -12.92
C ASP A 64 25.77 -2.98 -14.45
N ALA A 65 25.79 -4.19 -15.01
CA ALA A 65 25.89 -4.38 -16.45
C ALA A 65 24.53 -4.23 -17.19
N LEU A 66 23.44 -4.02 -16.49
CA LEU A 66 22.07 -3.99 -17.01
C LEU A 66 21.31 -2.72 -16.54
N PRO A 67 21.75 -1.50 -16.91
CA PRO A 67 21.21 -0.26 -16.37
C PRO A 67 19.72 -0.06 -16.68
N GLU A 68 19.23 -0.53 -17.83
CA GLU A 68 17.82 -0.47 -18.18
C GLU A 68 16.96 -1.31 -17.22
N GLN A 69 17.52 -2.43 -16.76
CA GLN A 69 16.82 -3.30 -15.82
C GLN A 69 16.77 -2.73 -14.39
N ARG A 70 17.54 -1.66 -14.08
CA ARG A 70 17.47 -0.96 -12.79
C ARG A 70 16.29 0.00 -12.66
N LYS A 71 15.68 0.40 -13.75
CA LYS A 71 14.63 1.46 -13.74
C LYS A 71 13.49 1.13 -12.78
N TRP A 72 13.14 -0.14 -12.62
CA TRP A 72 12.08 -0.54 -11.69
C TRP A 72 12.45 -0.35 -10.21
N LEU A 73 13.75 -0.33 -9.87
CA LEU A 73 14.23 -0.01 -8.52
C LEU A 73 14.19 1.50 -8.22
N GLN A 74 14.04 2.33 -9.23
CA GLN A 74 14.03 3.79 -9.10
C GLN A 74 12.62 4.36 -8.83
N SER A 75 11.66 3.49 -8.57
CA SER A 75 10.30 3.88 -8.20
C SER A 75 9.88 3.18 -6.91
N PRO A 76 9.19 3.85 -5.99
CA PRO A 76 8.68 3.20 -4.79
C PRO A 76 7.62 2.18 -5.17
N ARG A 77 7.59 1.03 -4.45
CA ARG A 77 6.63 -0.07 -4.68
C ARG A 77 5.87 -0.36 -3.41
N LEU A 78 4.55 -0.44 -3.50
CA LEU A 78 3.71 -0.81 -2.36
C LEU A 78 3.94 -2.27 -1.98
N LEU A 79 4.41 -2.51 -0.75
CA LEU A 79 4.66 -3.84 -0.21
C LEU A 79 3.51 -4.34 0.68
N PHE A 80 2.98 -3.45 1.47
CA PHE A 80 1.92 -3.80 2.41
C PHE A 80 0.95 -2.63 2.57
N TYR A 81 -0.33 -2.95 2.44
CA TYR A 81 -1.43 -2.04 2.72
C TYR A 81 -2.60 -2.80 3.33
N ARG A 82 -3.09 -2.32 4.45
CA ARG A 82 -4.31 -2.84 5.06
C ARG A 82 -5.44 -1.85 4.83
N ALA A 83 -6.23 -2.12 3.81
CA ALA A 83 -7.37 -1.30 3.45
C ALA A 83 -8.36 -1.14 4.63
N PRO A 84 -9.04 0.02 4.77
CA PRO A 84 -10.08 0.23 5.76
C PRO A 84 -11.24 -0.76 5.54
N ALA A 85 -12.08 -0.95 6.56
CA ALA A 85 -13.21 -1.87 6.47
C ALA A 85 -14.22 -1.48 5.37
N THR A 86 -14.30 -0.18 5.07
CA THR A 86 -15.15 0.39 4.01
C THR A 86 -14.56 0.27 2.60
N ALA A 87 -13.33 -0.25 2.43
CA ALA A 87 -12.77 -0.48 1.10
C ALA A 87 -13.65 -1.46 0.31
N ALA A 88 -13.91 -1.16 -0.96
CA ALA A 88 -14.78 -1.95 -1.82
C ALA A 88 -14.32 -3.41 -1.96
N SER A 89 -13.00 -3.64 -1.88
CA SER A 89 -12.41 -4.98 -1.91
C SER A 89 -12.65 -5.80 -0.63
N ARG A 90 -13.06 -5.17 0.48
CA ARG A 90 -13.21 -5.80 1.81
C ARG A 90 -14.64 -5.84 2.31
N LEU A 91 -15.41 -4.80 2.06
CA LEU A 91 -16.80 -4.72 2.48
C LEU A 91 -17.65 -5.70 1.67
N ARG A 92 -18.48 -6.47 2.38
CA ARG A 92 -19.48 -7.38 1.80
C ARG A 92 -20.86 -6.96 2.31
N PRO A 93 -21.49 -5.94 1.67
CA PRO A 93 -22.81 -5.49 2.10
C PRO A 93 -23.86 -6.58 1.88
N THR A 94 -24.77 -6.72 2.84
CA THR A 94 -25.94 -7.63 2.72
C THR A 94 -26.92 -7.14 1.67
N ASP A 95 -27.04 -5.82 1.54
CA ASP A 95 -27.81 -5.17 0.48
C ASP A 95 -26.90 -4.18 -0.27
N PRO A 96 -26.43 -4.53 -1.47
CA PRO A 96 -25.58 -3.67 -2.28
C PRO A 96 -26.23 -2.32 -2.62
N THR A 97 -27.58 -2.24 -2.66
CA THR A 97 -28.30 -1.00 -3.01
C THR A 97 -28.20 0.08 -1.92
N GLU A 98 -27.83 -0.31 -0.70
CA GLU A 98 -27.58 0.64 0.40
C GLU A 98 -26.21 1.33 0.32
N TYR A 99 -25.37 1.01 -0.66
CA TYR A 99 -24.01 1.53 -0.74
C TYR A 99 -23.70 2.10 -2.13
N VAL A 100 -22.87 3.11 -2.13
CA VAL A 100 -22.33 3.72 -3.35
C VAL A 100 -20.80 3.69 -3.29
N ALA A 101 -20.16 3.34 -4.41
CA ALA A 101 -18.72 3.38 -4.53
C ALA A 101 -18.25 4.84 -4.67
N ARG A 102 -17.23 5.21 -3.89
CA ARG A 102 -16.59 6.53 -3.91
C ARG A 102 -15.09 6.35 -4.02
N GLU A 103 -14.43 7.24 -4.75
CA GLU A 103 -13.00 7.19 -4.97
C GLU A 103 -12.28 8.26 -4.15
N VAL A 104 -11.13 7.88 -3.59
CA VAL A 104 -10.20 8.82 -2.97
C VAL A 104 -8.84 8.64 -3.63
N ARG A 105 -8.29 9.71 -4.15
CA ARG A 105 -6.94 9.79 -4.69
C ARG A 105 -6.04 10.51 -3.72
N PHE A 106 -4.88 9.94 -3.48
CA PHE A 106 -3.86 10.48 -2.60
C PHE A 106 -2.57 10.74 -3.35
N ARG A 107 -1.83 11.76 -2.89
CA ARG A 107 -0.39 11.89 -3.08
C ARG A 107 0.29 11.50 -1.79
N VAL A 108 1.20 10.56 -1.89
CA VAL A 108 1.87 9.96 -0.73
C VAL A 108 3.33 10.38 -0.73
N HIS A 109 3.81 10.78 0.44
CA HIS A 109 5.22 10.98 0.68
C HIS A 109 5.79 9.69 1.32
N VAL A 110 6.72 9.03 0.64
CA VAL A 110 7.38 7.80 1.07
C VAL A 110 8.78 8.13 1.53
N GLY A 111 9.05 7.89 2.81
CA GLY A 111 10.36 8.10 3.40
C GLY A 111 11.38 7.03 2.99
N ARG A 112 12.65 7.29 3.27
CA ARG A 112 13.75 6.34 3.01
C ARG A 112 13.56 4.99 3.68
N ASP A 113 12.86 4.96 4.81
CA ASP A 113 12.54 3.73 5.57
C ASP A 113 11.27 3.02 5.04
N GLY A 114 10.72 3.47 3.93
CA GLY A 114 9.52 2.91 3.31
C GLY A 114 8.22 3.21 4.05
N LYS A 115 8.23 4.08 5.06
CA LYS A 115 7.00 4.53 5.73
C LYS A 115 6.35 5.64 4.94
N VAL A 116 5.02 5.68 5.04
CA VAL A 116 4.24 6.83 4.58
C VAL A 116 4.35 7.93 5.64
N ILE A 117 4.96 9.05 5.25
CA ILE A 117 5.13 10.21 6.13
C ILE A 117 3.82 11.00 6.16
N GLU A 118 3.30 11.37 4.99
CA GLU A 118 2.07 12.15 4.88
C GLU A 118 1.26 11.75 3.63
N PRO A 119 0.03 11.23 3.79
CA PRO A 119 -0.91 11.05 2.69
C PRO A 119 -1.76 12.33 2.54
N ALA A 120 -1.61 13.05 1.44
CA ALA A 120 -2.45 14.19 1.07
C ALA A 120 -3.56 13.75 0.13
N VAL A 121 -4.80 14.16 0.39
CA VAL A 121 -5.91 13.94 -0.54
C VAL A 121 -5.73 14.87 -1.74
N GLU A 122 -5.61 14.30 -2.94
CA GLU A 122 -5.54 15.05 -4.20
C GLU A 122 -6.94 15.35 -4.73
N SER A 123 -7.82 14.34 -4.72
CA SER A 123 -9.23 14.48 -5.10
C SER A 123 -10.07 13.38 -4.45
N SER A 124 -11.34 13.67 -4.18
CA SER A 124 -12.28 12.69 -3.63
C SER A 124 -13.72 13.12 -3.83
N ASP A 125 -14.58 12.12 -4.05
CA ASP A 125 -16.04 12.25 -3.99
C ASP A 125 -16.64 11.57 -2.75
N ALA A 126 -15.77 11.08 -1.84
CA ALA A 126 -16.16 10.45 -0.59
C ALA A 126 -16.32 11.48 0.55
N PRO A 127 -17.19 11.22 1.55
CA PRO A 127 -17.29 12.05 2.74
C PRO A 127 -15.97 12.17 3.52
N ASP A 128 -15.74 13.29 4.20
CA ASP A 128 -14.51 13.57 4.95
C ASP A 128 -14.14 12.48 5.95
N ALA A 129 -15.10 11.92 6.68
CA ALA A 129 -14.86 10.84 7.62
C ALA A 129 -14.30 9.59 6.93
N THR A 130 -14.76 9.30 5.72
CA THR A 130 -14.30 8.20 4.90
C THR A 130 -12.89 8.45 4.37
N GLN A 131 -12.61 9.68 3.90
CA GLN A 131 -11.26 10.10 3.48
C GLN A 131 -10.25 9.99 4.63
N LYS A 132 -10.61 10.45 5.83
CA LYS A 132 -9.78 10.34 7.04
C LYS A 132 -9.48 8.90 7.41
N SER A 133 -10.46 8.00 7.28
CA SER A 133 -10.28 6.56 7.52
C SER A 133 -9.29 5.94 6.53
N ALA A 134 -9.39 6.29 5.24
CA ALA A 134 -8.47 5.83 4.20
C ALA A 134 -7.04 6.39 4.42
N ALA A 135 -6.91 7.67 4.74
CA ALA A 135 -5.63 8.29 5.06
C ALA A 135 -4.96 7.62 6.28
N PHE A 136 -5.73 7.32 7.33
CA PHE A 136 -5.23 6.60 8.50
C PHE A 136 -4.73 5.19 8.16
N ALA A 137 -5.46 4.47 7.30
CA ALA A 137 -5.03 3.16 6.82
C ALA A 137 -3.74 3.27 5.99
N LEU A 138 -3.64 4.30 5.13
CA LEU A 138 -2.50 4.53 4.25
C LEU A 138 -1.22 4.92 5.03
N ARG A 139 -1.30 5.64 6.13
CA ARG A 139 -0.16 5.91 7.04
C ARG A 139 0.50 4.64 7.59
N ARG A 140 -0.21 3.52 7.60
CA ARG A 140 0.29 2.22 8.05
C ARG A 140 0.83 1.36 6.92
N ALA A 141 0.73 1.84 5.69
CA ALA A 141 1.29 1.15 4.54
C ALA A 141 2.83 1.09 4.62
N ARG A 142 3.40 0.16 3.87
CA ARG A 142 4.84 0.02 3.69
C ARG A 142 5.14 -0.02 2.22
N TYR A 143 6.15 0.71 1.83
CA TYR A 143 6.68 0.75 0.49
C TYR A 143 8.13 0.27 0.50
N ALA A 144 8.56 -0.42 -0.54
CA ALA A 144 9.98 -0.42 -0.88
C ALA A 144 10.31 1.00 -1.35
N PRO A 145 11.29 1.70 -0.76
CA PRO A 145 11.70 3.00 -1.23
C PRO A 145 12.32 2.90 -2.62
N ARG A 146 12.31 3.98 -3.39
CA ARG A 146 13.12 4.05 -4.60
C ARG A 146 14.60 3.98 -4.23
N LEU A 147 15.40 3.44 -5.12
CA LEU A 147 16.85 3.47 -4.97
C LEU A 147 17.46 4.53 -5.86
N GLU A 148 18.40 5.26 -5.30
CA GLU A 148 19.25 6.22 -5.99
C GLU A 148 20.70 5.86 -5.69
N ASN A 149 21.45 5.50 -6.72
CA ASN A 149 22.82 4.98 -6.56
C ASN A 149 22.95 3.80 -5.61
N GLY A 150 21.93 2.96 -5.52
CA GLY A 150 21.88 1.79 -4.65
C GLY A 150 21.45 2.08 -3.21
N GLU A 151 21.16 3.34 -2.87
CA GLU A 151 20.71 3.73 -1.54
C GLU A 151 19.20 4.10 -1.55
N PRO A 152 18.48 3.80 -0.46
CA PRO A 152 17.10 4.23 -0.32
C PRO A 152 16.95 5.75 -0.34
N ALA A 153 16.05 6.24 -1.18
CA ALA A 153 15.76 7.65 -1.31
C ALA A 153 14.28 7.95 -1.06
N GLU A 154 14.05 9.12 -0.53
CA GLU A 154 12.74 9.66 -0.27
C GLU A 154 12.02 10.01 -1.58
N THR A 155 10.69 9.88 -1.59
CA THR A 155 9.89 10.16 -2.79
C THR A 155 8.59 10.85 -2.41
N GLU A 156 8.40 12.04 -2.91
CA GLU A 156 7.15 12.79 -2.80
C GLU A 156 6.20 12.48 -3.96
N GLY A 157 4.91 12.74 -3.74
CA GLY A 157 3.90 12.72 -4.78
C GLY A 157 3.59 11.35 -5.38
N VAL A 158 3.87 10.25 -4.66
CA VAL A 158 3.53 8.90 -5.11
C VAL A 158 2.01 8.75 -5.20
N PRO A 159 1.44 8.42 -6.37
CA PRO A 159 0.00 8.32 -6.52
C PRO A 159 -0.52 7.06 -5.82
N PHE A 160 -1.65 7.20 -5.13
CA PHE A 160 -2.38 6.07 -4.55
C PHE A 160 -3.88 6.31 -4.72
N ARG A 161 -4.62 5.26 -5.03
CA ARG A 161 -6.07 5.30 -5.23
C ARG A 161 -6.75 4.20 -4.43
N GLU A 162 -7.85 4.56 -3.74
CA GLU A 162 -8.69 3.63 -3.01
C GLU A 162 -10.16 3.84 -3.39
N THR A 163 -10.89 2.75 -3.61
CA THR A 163 -12.34 2.77 -3.79
C THR A 163 -13.02 2.32 -2.51
N LEU A 164 -13.94 3.13 -2.01
CA LEU A 164 -14.62 2.96 -0.73
C LEU A 164 -16.12 2.83 -0.94
N LEU A 165 -16.76 1.97 -0.18
CA LEU A 165 -18.22 1.85 -0.15
C LEU A 165 -18.77 2.74 0.96
N VAL A 166 -19.59 3.71 0.58
CA VAL A 166 -20.24 4.65 1.47
C VAL A 166 -21.72 4.31 1.52
N ARG A 167 -22.27 4.21 2.74
CA ARG A 167 -23.69 3.93 2.91
C ARG A 167 -24.51 5.14 2.45
N ILE A 168 -25.53 4.89 1.63
CA ILE A 168 -26.50 5.92 1.22
C ILE A 168 -27.38 6.24 2.45
N PRO A 169 -27.51 7.52 2.85
CA PRO A 169 -28.44 7.89 3.91
C PRO A 169 -29.86 7.45 3.52
N LYS A 170 -30.56 6.72 4.40
CA LYS A 170 -31.99 6.50 4.20
C LYS A 170 -32.69 7.85 4.33
N GLU A 171 -33.36 8.27 3.28
CA GLU A 171 -34.26 9.43 3.39
C GLU A 171 -35.24 9.15 4.54
N ASN A 172 -35.16 9.92 5.61
CA ASN A 172 -36.18 9.89 6.63
C ASN A 172 -37.49 10.38 5.98
N PRO A 173 -38.56 9.59 6.00
CA PRO A 173 -39.84 10.10 5.50
C PRO A 173 -40.14 11.44 6.19
N ALA A 174 -40.47 12.43 5.39
CA ALA A 174 -40.81 13.74 5.90
C ALA A 174 -41.84 13.59 7.05
N PRO A 175 -41.68 14.33 8.14
CA PRO A 175 -42.68 14.29 9.22
C PRO A 175 -44.07 14.57 8.61
N PRO A 176 -45.12 13.83 9.04
CA PRO A 176 -46.46 14.01 8.53
C PRO A 176 -46.84 15.50 8.66
N ALA A 177 -47.39 16.05 7.61
CA ALA A 177 -47.86 17.41 7.61
C ALA A 177 -48.80 17.66 8.85
N PRO A 178 -48.67 18.79 9.55
CA PRO A 178 -49.54 19.06 10.69
C PRO A 178 -51.00 18.95 10.23
N GLU A 179 -51.77 18.11 10.94
CA GLU A 179 -53.20 17.99 10.70
C GLU A 179 -53.85 19.38 10.73
N ALA A 180 -54.59 19.70 9.69
CA ALA A 180 -55.36 20.95 9.65
C ALA A 180 -56.33 20.97 10.83
N PRO A 181 -56.48 22.13 11.52
CA PRO A 181 -57.38 22.23 12.66
C PRO A 181 -58.81 21.88 12.23
N HIS A 182 -59.40 20.91 12.93
CA HIS A 182 -60.79 20.55 12.71
C HIS A 182 -61.68 21.77 12.91
N PRO A 183 -62.60 22.07 11.99
CA PRO A 183 -63.56 23.14 12.20
C PRO A 183 -64.42 22.80 13.41
N ALA A 184 -64.40 23.73 14.40
CA ALA A 184 -65.30 23.65 15.56
C ALA A 184 -66.77 23.68 15.10
N ARG A 185 -67.53 22.75 15.63
CA ARG A 185 -68.98 22.70 15.46
C ARG A 185 -69.66 23.74 16.40
#